data_ec6f29af07c6e63f3f499513ee6d6236
#
_entry.id   ec6f29af07c6e63f3f499513ee6d6236
#
_cell.length_a   1.000
_cell.length_b   1.000
_cell.length_c   1.000
_cell.angle_alpha   90.00
_cell.angle_beta   90.00
_cell.angle_gamma   90.00
#
_symmetry.space_group_name_H-M   'P 1'
#
loop_
_entity.id
_entity.type
_entity.pdbx_description
1 polymer ?
#
loop_
_entity_poly.entity_id
_entity_poly.type
_entity_poly.pdbx_seq_one_letter_code
_entity_poly.pdbx_strand_id
1 'polypeptide(L)'
;TQESRPTLTGVNFIFNNSSIKAVPTDSHRLSQRQISLENGPQTSTDLIIPGKSLVELSRIIGESDPEITVNPGENQVLFEVGNIAFYSRLLDGQYPDTDRLIPTESTTSVEFELPVLARSLERASLLTHESRNNVVKMTLDVQNQLVKLQGDSPEIGNVEEEIGFKNLEGEGLTISFNPDYLREALRASITDSIIMNFTQPLRPFTVIPAKQDVNFPQLITHVRTF
;
A
#
# COMPACT_ATOMS: atom_id res chain seq x y z
N THR A 1 -15.96 -5.81 0.71
CA THR A 1 -16.56 -5.35 1.99
C THR A 1 -16.39 -6.44 3.01
N GLN A 2 -15.63 -6.18 4.07
CA GLN A 2 -15.39 -7.17 5.13
C GLN A 2 -16.47 -7.02 6.21
N GLU A 3 -17.65 -7.57 6.00
CA GLU A 3 -18.74 -7.57 6.99
C GLU A 3 -18.35 -8.21 8.32
N SER A 4 -17.44 -9.20 8.29
CA SER A 4 -16.92 -9.87 9.49
C SER A 4 -15.94 -9.03 10.31
N ARG A 5 -15.35 -7.98 9.72
CA ARG A 5 -14.38 -7.08 10.37
C ARG A 5 -14.62 -5.65 9.94
N PRO A 6 -15.66 -4.97 10.49
CA PRO A 6 -16.06 -3.63 10.09
C PRO A 6 -14.94 -2.59 10.18
N THR A 7 -14.05 -2.69 11.18
CA THR A 7 -12.92 -1.77 11.36
C THR A 7 -11.99 -1.72 10.15
N LEU A 8 -11.84 -2.84 9.41
CA LEU A 8 -11.01 -2.91 8.20
C LEU A 8 -11.67 -2.28 6.96
N THR A 9 -12.89 -1.79 7.06
CA THR A 9 -13.52 -0.96 6.03
C THR A 9 -13.17 0.53 6.17
N GLY A 10 -12.44 0.87 7.22
CA GLY A 10 -11.93 2.21 7.53
C GLY A 10 -10.42 2.29 7.48
N VAL A 11 -9.95 3.51 7.69
CA VAL A 11 -8.55 3.85 7.84
C VAL A 11 -8.31 4.28 9.28
N ASN A 12 -7.32 3.71 9.93
CA ASN A 12 -6.91 4.15 11.25
C ASN A 12 -6.02 5.39 11.14
N PHE A 13 -6.45 6.49 11.75
CA PHE A 13 -5.71 7.73 11.87
C PHE A 13 -5.20 7.87 13.30
N ILE A 14 -3.90 7.97 13.45
CA ILE A 14 -3.21 8.18 14.72
C ILE A 14 -2.64 9.58 14.72
N PHE A 15 -3.24 10.44 15.52
CA PHE A 15 -2.79 11.82 15.72
C PHE A 15 -1.91 11.88 16.97
N ASN A 16 -0.77 12.52 16.86
CA ASN A 16 0.07 12.84 18.01
C ASN A 16 0.63 14.27 17.87
N ASN A 17 1.40 14.71 18.87
CA ASN A 17 1.89 16.09 18.95
C ASN A 17 2.67 16.57 17.72
N SER A 18 3.32 15.68 16.99
CA SER A 18 4.25 16.05 15.91
C SER A 18 3.92 15.38 14.57
N SER A 19 2.95 14.48 14.54
CA SER A 19 2.63 13.74 13.30
C SER A 19 1.20 13.21 13.26
N ILE A 20 0.76 12.95 12.05
CA ILE A 20 -0.42 12.15 11.75
C ILE A 20 0.02 10.94 10.96
N LYS A 21 -0.45 9.75 11.35
CA LYS A 21 -0.23 8.49 10.67
C LYS A 21 -1.57 7.91 10.23
N ALA A 22 -1.72 7.59 8.95
CA ALA A 22 -2.90 6.96 8.37
C ALA A 22 -2.55 5.53 7.92
N VAL A 23 -3.33 4.55 8.36
CA VAL A 23 -3.06 3.14 8.12
C VAL A 23 -4.33 2.40 7.70
N PRO A 24 -4.58 2.19 6.41
CA PRO A 24 -5.55 1.23 5.90
C PRO A 24 -4.95 -0.18 5.79
N THR A 25 -5.77 -1.21 6.03
CA THR A 25 -5.44 -2.61 5.73
C THR A 25 -6.70 -3.42 5.45
N ASP A 26 -6.58 -4.45 4.61
CA ASP A 26 -7.64 -5.43 4.31
C ASP A 26 -7.22 -6.87 4.66
N SER A 27 -6.16 -7.05 5.43
CA SER A 27 -5.51 -8.31 5.81
C SER A 27 -4.61 -8.94 4.74
N HIS A 28 -4.66 -8.48 3.50
CA HIS A 28 -3.81 -8.95 2.41
C HIS A 28 -2.75 -7.91 2.02
N ARG A 29 -3.00 -6.68 2.36
CA ARG A 29 -2.11 -5.54 2.12
C ARG A 29 -2.32 -4.48 3.18
N LEU A 30 -1.33 -3.63 3.35
CA LEU A 30 -1.34 -2.52 4.26
C LEU A 30 -0.62 -1.35 3.61
N SER A 31 -1.12 -0.14 3.81
CA SER A 31 -0.36 1.08 3.53
C SER A 31 -0.17 1.86 4.82
N GLN A 32 0.94 2.57 4.94
CA GLN A 32 1.16 3.49 6.04
C GLN A 32 1.69 4.81 5.50
N ARG A 33 0.94 5.87 5.70
CA ARG A 33 1.38 7.22 5.39
C ARG A 33 1.56 8.00 6.67
N GLN A 34 2.72 8.62 6.84
CA GLN A 34 2.99 9.51 7.96
C GLN A 34 3.47 10.86 7.45
N ILE A 35 2.91 11.91 8.03
CA ILE A 35 3.32 13.29 7.78
C ILE A 35 3.57 14.00 9.11
N SER A 36 4.47 14.97 9.10
CA SER A 36 4.72 15.83 10.26
C SER A 36 3.62 16.89 10.39
N LEU A 37 3.29 17.22 11.62
CA LEU A 37 2.38 18.31 11.98
C LEU A 37 3.18 19.38 12.72
N GLU A 38 2.97 20.65 12.38
CA GLU A 38 3.56 21.76 13.12
C GLU A 38 2.89 21.93 14.49
N ASN A 39 1.59 21.71 14.55
CA ASN A 39 0.77 21.82 15.76
C ASN A 39 -0.20 20.63 15.83
N GLY A 40 0.24 19.53 16.40
CA GLY A 40 -0.62 18.38 16.66
C GLY A 40 -1.31 18.47 18.03
N PRO A 41 -2.25 17.54 18.33
CA PRO A 41 -2.93 17.47 19.61
C PRO A 41 -1.95 17.13 20.73
N GLN A 42 -2.18 17.68 21.92
CA GLN A 42 -1.33 17.40 23.10
C GLN A 42 -1.49 15.93 23.59
N THR A 43 -2.64 15.34 23.35
CA THR A 43 -2.94 13.94 23.69
C THR A 43 -3.09 13.13 22.40
N SER A 44 -2.42 11.99 22.31
CA SER A 44 -2.58 11.08 21.19
C SER A 44 -4.02 10.61 21.06
N THR A 45 -4.54 10.60 19.86
CA THR A 45 -5.93 10.22 19.54
C THR A 45 -5.94 9.31 18.33
N ASP A 46 -6.63 8.19 18.45
CA ASP A 46 -6.82 7.22 17.37
C ASP A 46 -8.27 7.27 16.88
N LEU A 47 -8.45 7.39 15.57
CA LEU A 47 -9.76 7.47 14.91
C LEU A 47 -9.83 6.48 13.77
N ILE A 48 -10.84 5.61 13.76
CA ILE A 48 -11.11 4.75 12.60
C ILE A 48 -12.19 5.41 11.75
N ILE A 49 -11.77 6.00 10.64
CA ILE A 49 -12.64 6.75 9.74
C ILE A 49 -13.04 5.85 8.57
N PRO A 50 -14.36 5.70 8.26
CA PRO A 50 -14.80 4.90 7.13
C PRO A 50 -14.13 5.33 5.81
N GLY A 51 -13.63 4.38 5.03
CA GLY A 51 -12.98 4.67 3.76
C GLY A 51 -13.87 5.43 2.78
N LYS A 52 -15.18 5.16 2.78
CA LYS A 52 -16.15 5.90 1.97
C LYS A 52 -16.20 7.38 2.34
N SER A 53 -16.18 7.70 3.63
CA SER A 53 -16.16 9.10 4.10
C SER A 53 -14.90 9.83 3.65
N LEU A 54 -13.74 9.15 3.66
CA LEU A 54 -12.50 9.74 3.19
C LEU A 54 -12.49 9.99 1.67
N VAL A 55 -13.14 9.12 0.89
CA VAL A 55 -13.34 9.35 -0.54
C VAL A 55 -14.21 10.60 -0.78
N GLU A 56 -15.30 10.77 -0.04
CA GLU A 56 -16.13 11.97 -0.15
C GLU A 56 -15.38 13.23 0.31
N LEU A 57 -14.64 13.14 1.41
CA LEU A 57 -13.79 14.24 1.88
C LEU A 57 -12.75 14.64 0.81
N SER A 58 -12.10 13.66 0.18
CA SER A 58 -11.14 13.90 -0.90
C SER A 58 -11.77 14.63 -2.09
N ARG A 59 -13.04 14.35 -2.42
CA ARG A 59 -13.77 15.06 -3.47
C ARG A 59 -14.11 16.50 -3.08
N ILE A 60 -14.41 16.74 -1.81
CA ILE A 60 -14.65 18.08 -1.27
C ILE A 60 -13.39 18.93 -1.32
N ILE A 61 -12.23 18.35 -0.98
CA ILE A 61 -10.93 19.01 -1.03
C ILE A 61 -10.55 19.34 -2.48
N GLY A 62 -10.84 18.42 -3.41
CA GLY A 62 -10.49 18.54 -4.83
C GLY A 62 -8.97 18.55 -5.05
N GLU A 63 -8.52 19.31 -6.05
CA GLU A 63 -7.10 19.46 -6.39
C GLU A 63 -6.41 20.62 -5.63
N SER A 64 -7.17 21.37 -4.83
CA SER A 64 -6.63 22.41 -3.97
C SER A 64 -5.92 21.77 -2.76
N ASP A 65 -5.01 22.50 -2.15
CA ASP A 65 -4.32 22.11 -0.91
C ASP A 65 -4.79 23.00 0.25
N PRO A 66 -6.07 22.90 0.67
CA PRO A 66 -6.63 23.73 1.70
C PRO A 66 -6.16 23.25 3.08
N GLU A 67 -6.15 24.17 4.02
CA GLU A 67 -6.06 23.83 5.43
C GLU A 67 -7.32 23.08 5.86
N ILE A 68 -7.15 21.98 6.57
CA ILE A 68 -8.23 21.14 7.09
C ILE A 68 -8.15 21.13 8.62
N THR A 69 -9.21 21.59 9.26
CA THR A 69 -9.34 21.46 10.71
C THR A 69 -10.07 20.16 11.03
N VAL A 70 -9.47 19.34 11.89
CA VAL A 70 -10.04 18.05 12.32
C VAL A 70 -10.46 18.14 13.77
N ASN A 71 -11.77 18.01 14.02
CA ASN A 71 -12.36 18.06 15.34
C ASN A 71 -12.95 16.68 15.71
N PRO A 72 -12.22 15.84 16.47
CA PRO A 72 -12.73 14.55 16.91
C PRO A 72 -13.77 14.71 18.02
N GLY A 73 -14.91 13.99 17.87
CA GLY A 73 -15.90 13.79 18.90
C GLY A 73 -15.87 12.34 19.40
N GLU A 74 -16.82 11.97 20.24
CA GLU A 74 -16.87 10.64 20.86
C GLU A 74 -17.09 9.52 19.83
N ASN A 75 -18.02 9.69 18.88
CA ASN A 75 -18.38 8.69 17.87
C ASN A 75 -18.45 9.27 16.45
N GLN A 76 -17.97 10.48 16.26
CA GLN A 76 -17.92 11.15 14.97
C GLN A 76 -16.72 12.10 14.90
N VAL A 77 -16.33 12.48 13.70
CA VAL A 77 -15.32 13.48 13.43
C VAL A 77 -15.88 14.56 12.51
N LEU A 78 -15.57 15.81 12.81
CA LEU A 78 -15.87 16.95 11.94
C LEU A 78 -14.60 17.38 11.22
N PHE A 79 -14.69 17.52 9.90
CA PHE A 79 -13.68 18.14 9.05
C PHE A 79 -14.21 19.50 8.57
N GLU A 80 -13.45 20.55 8.81
CA GLU A 80 -13.74 21.88 8.32
C GLU A 80 -12.76 22.24 7.21
N VAL A 81 -13.29 22.53 6.02
CA VAL A 81 -12.53 22.86 4.82
C VAL A 81 -13.12 24.17 4.24
N GLY A 82 -12.46 25.30 4.51
CA GLY A 82 -13.02 26.62 4.16
C GLY A 82 -14.36 26.88 4.84
N ASN A 83 -15.43 27.00 4.07
CA ASN A 83 -16.79 27.20 4.57
C ASN A 83 -17.63 25.90 4.62
N ILE A 84 -17.01 24.74 4.40
CA ILE A 84 -17.68 23.44 4.39
C ILE A 84 -17.40 22.73 5.71
N ALA A 85 -18.46 22.22 6.35
CA ALA A 85 -18.39 21.34 7.51
C ALA A 85 -18.83 19.93 7.10
N PHE A 86 -17.90 18.98 7.12
CA PHE A 86 -18.14 17.58 6.76
C PHE A 86 -18.07 16.69 7.99
N TYR A 87 -19.15 15.97 8.28
CA TYR A 87 -19.24 15.05 9.40
C TYR A 87 -19.14 13.60 8.93
N SER A 88 -18.34 12.81 9.63
CA SER A 88 -18.28 11.35 9.46
C SER A 88 -18.49 10.66 10.79
N ARG A 89 -19.25 9.57 10.80
CA ARG A 89 -19.24 8.65 11.94
C ARG A 89 -17.92 7.90 11.97
N LEU A 90 -17.44 7.59 13.18
CA LEU A 90 -16.30 6.72 13.38
C LEU A 90 -16.75 5.25 13.39
N LEU A 91 -15.85 4.35 13.07
CA LEU A 91 -16.05 2.91 13.24
C LEU A 91 -15.62 2.51 14.64
N ASP A 92 -16.52 1.82 15.35
CA ASP A 92 -16.23 1.29 16.67
C ASP A 92 -15.39 0.00 16.59
N GLY A 93 -14.52 -0.20 17.56
CA GLY A 93 -13.74 -1.40 17.72
C GLY A 93 -12.24 -1.15 17.75
N GLN A 94 -11.47 -2.23 17.92
CA GLN A 94 -10.02 -2.16 17.97
C GLN A 94 -9.44 -2.39 16.57
N TYR A 95 -8.56 -1.47 16.12
CA TYR A 95 -7.80 -1.66 14.90
C TYR A 95 -6.63 -2.61 15.17
N PRO A 96 -6.22 -3.46 14.19
CA PRO A 96 -5.06 -4.33 14.36
C PRO A 96 -3.77 -3.56 14.65
N ASP A 97 -2.88 -4.14 15.45
CA ASP A 97 -1.51 -3.63 15.61
C ASP A 97 -0.74 -3.87 14.29
N THR A 98 -0.56 -2.82 13.53
CA THR A 98 0.05 -2.86 12.20
C THR A 98 1.54 -2.53 12.20
N ASP A 99 2.07 -1.92 13.25
CA ASP A 99 3.46 -1.47 13.29
C ASP A 99 4.44 -2.65 13.25
N ARG A 100 4.05 -3.79 13.82
CA ARG A 100 4.85 -5.03 13.81
C ARG A 100 4.79 -5.82 12.50
N LEU A 101 3.90 -5.44 11.59
CA LEU A 101 3.73 -6.15 10.31
C LEU A 101 4.73 -5.71 9.26
N ILE A 102 5.21 -4.48 9.32
CA ILE A 102 6.15 -3.91 8.35
C ILE A 102 7.56 -4.36 8.72
N PRO A 103 8.22 -5.17 7.87
CA PRO A 103 9.60 -5.59 8.12
C PRO A 103 10.55 -4.38 8.17
N THR A 104 11.47 -4.40 9.11
CA THR A 104 12.53 -3.39 9.27
C THR A 104 13.83 -3.77 8.55
N GLU A 105 13.96 -5.06 8.19
CA GLU A 105 15.12 -5.59 7.49
C GLU A 105 14.69 -6.28 6.21
N SER A 106 15.58 -6.34 5.24
CA SER A 106 15.39 -7.06 3.97
C SER A 106 16.65 -7.84 3.60
N THR A 107 16.47 -9.00 2.97
CA THR A 107 17.57 -9.80 2.40
C THR A 107 17.79 -9.51 0.93
N THR A 108 16.77 -8.96 0.26
CA THR A 108 16.81 -8.63 -1.18
C THR A 108 16.08 -7.33 -1.42
N SER A 109 16.67 -6.48 -2.23
CA SER A 109 16.13 -5.18 -2.61
C SER A 109 16.24 -4.99 -4.11
N VAL A 110 15.19 -4.42 -4.72
CA VAL A 110 15.21 -4.02 -6.13
C VAL A 110 14.55 -2.66 -6.32
N GLU A 111 15.21 -1.77 -7.05
CA GLU A 111 14.69 -0.46 -7.42
C GLU A 111 14.19 -0.48 -8.86
N PHE A 112 12.95 -0.02 -9.06
CA PHE A 112 12.32 0.12 -10.36
C PHE A 112 11.95 1.57 -10.67
N GLU A 113 12.00 1.92 -11.95
CA GLU A 113 11.20 3.02 -12.45
C GLU A 113 9.72 2.61 -12.44
N LEU A 114 8.89 3.40 -11.79
CA LEU A 114 7.47 3.09 -11.60
C LEU A 114 6.75 2.81 -12.92
N PRO A 115 6.90 3.61 -14.00
CA PRO A 115 6.21 3.33 -15.27
C PRO A 115 6.68 2.03 -15.95
N VAL A 116 7.93 1.60 -15.73
CA VAL A 116 8.47 0.36 -16.30
C VAL A 116 7.79 -0.83 -15.63
N LEU A 117 7.85 -0.89 -14.29
CA LEU A 117 7.21 -1.97 -13.53
C LEU A 117 5.69 -2.02 -13.76
N ALA A 118 5.02 -0.86 -13.76
CA ALA A 118 3.57 -0.79 -13.93
C ALA A 118 3.13 -1.39 -15.28
N ARG A 119 3.82 -1.08 -16.38
CA ARG A 119 3.51 -1.63 -17.71
C ARG A 119 3.77 -3.13 -17.80
N SER A 120 4.87 -3.62 -17.23
CA SER A 120 5.16 -5.05 -17.20
C SER A 120 4.14 -5.83 -16.36
N LEU A 121 3.77 -5.27 -15.22
CA LEU A 121 2.74 -5.84 -14.35
C LEU A 121 1.38 -5.91 -15.07
N GLU A 122 1.00 -4.87 -15.79
CA GLU A 122 -0.24 -4.81 -16.56
C GLU A 122 -0.27 -5.94 -17.62
N ARG A 123 0.80 -6.11 -18.40
CA ARG A 123 0.89 -7.18 -19.41
C ARG A 123 0.82 -8.58 -18.78
N ALA A 124 1.58 -8.82 -17.69
CA ALA A 124 1.56 -10.11 -17.01
C ALA A 124 0.18 -10.41 -16.40
N SER A 125 -0.53 -9.39 -15.92
CA SER A 125 -1.83 -9.56 -15.29
C SER A 125 -2.97 -9.84 -16.28
N LEU A 126 -2.81 -9.55 -17.58
CA LEU A 126 -3.84 -9.83 -18.59
C LEU A 126 -4.24 -11.32 -18.62
N LEU A 127 -3.27 -12.22 -18.44
CA LEU A 127 -3.54 -13.66 -18.43
C LEU A 127 -4.06 -14.16 -17.08
N THR A 128 -3.67 -13.51 -15.99
CA THR A 128 -3.99 -13.99 -14.64
C THR A 128 -5.37 -13.57 -14.16
N HIS A 129 -5.96 -12.52 -14.71
CA HIS A 129 -7.30 -12.05 -14.35
C HIS A 129 -8.39 -13.09 -14.64
N GLU A 130 -8.23 -13.91 -15.66
CA GLU A 130 -9.15 -14.98 -16.00
C GLU A 130 -8.89 -16.27 -15.20
N SER A 131 -7.74 -16.35 -14.54
CA SER A 131 -7.43 -17.47 -13.65
C SER A 131 -8.08 -17.26 -12.27
N ARG A 132 -8.52 -18.36 -11.65
CA ARG A 132 -9.17 -18.32 -10.32
C ARG A 132 -8.32 -17.64 -9.24
N ASN A 133 -7.03 -17.58 -9.40
CA ASN A 133 -6.11 -17.15 -8.35
C ASN A 133 -5.55 -15.74 -8.56
N ASN A 134 -5.64 -15.18 -9.76
CA ASN A 134 -5.05 -13.86 -10.12
C ASN A 134 -3.66 -13.66 -9.49
N VAL A 135 -2.68 -14.49 -9.90
CA VAL A 135 -1.35 -14.53 -9.31
C VAL A 135 -0.29 -14.34 -10.38
N VAL A 136 0.65 -13.47 -10.12
CA VAL A 136 1.92 -13.35 -10.87
C VAL A 136 3.08 -13.84 -10.02
N LYS A 137 4.12 -14.33 -10.68
CA LYS A 137 5.36 -14.78 -10.06
C LYS A 137 6.50 -13.87 -10.51
N MET A 138 7.24 -13.32 -9.55
CA MET A 138 8.43 -12.52 -9.77
C MET A 138 9.66 -13.30 -9.34
N THR A 139 10.64 -13.41 -10.22
CA THR A 139 11.95 -14.01 -9.95
C THR A 139 13.03 -12.93 -9.99
N LEU A 140 13.78 -12.84 -8.90
CA LEU A 140 14.92 -11.95 -8.73
C LEU A 140 16.19 -12.81 -8.77
N ASP A 141 16.92 -12.78 -9.88
CA ASP A 141 18.20 -13.46 -10.05
C ASP A 141 19.32 -12.45 -9.88
N VAL A 142 19.78 -12.33 -8.64
CA VAL A 142 20.84 -11.37 -8.27
C VAL A 142 22.17 -11.71 -8.93
N GLN A 143 22.49 -13.01 -9.12
CA GLN A 143 23.76 -13.44 -9.71
C GLN A 143 23.85 -13.05 -11.18
N ASN A 144 22.78 -13.20 -11.93
CA ASN A 144 22.71 -12.87 -13.35
C ASN A 144 22.19 -11.44 -13.61
N GLN A 145 21.87 -10.66 -12.56
CA GLN A 145 21.30 -9.32 -12.66
C GLN A 145 20.06 -9.31 -13.56
N LEU A 146 19.08 -10.16 -13.22
CA LEU A 146 17.88 -10.39 -14.02
C LEU A 146 16.64 -10.38 -13.13
N VAL A 147 15.59 -9.68 -13.57
CA VAL A 147 14.26 -9.73 -12.96
C VAL A 147 13.26 -10.20 -13.99
N LYS A 148 12.50 -11.24 -13.65
CA LYS A 148 11.45 -11.80 -14.50
C LYS A 148 10.10 -11.70 -13.83
N LEU A 149 9.06 -11.42 -14.60
CA LEU A 149 7.67 -11.51 -14.20
C LEU A 149 6.96 -12.54 -15.07
N GLN A 150 6.24 -13.46 -14.44
CA GLN A 150 5.50 -14.53 -15.09
C GLN A 150 4.03 -14.48 -14.68
N GLY A 151 3.15 -14.64 -15.68
CA GLY A 151 1.71 -14.84 -15.48
C GLY A 151 1.27 -16.11 -16.18
N ASP A 152 0.56 -16.97 -15.49
CA ASP A 152 0.08 -18.25 -16.01
C ASP A 152 -1.45 -18.32 -16.00
N SER A 153 -2.03 -18.77 -17.11
CA SER A 153 -3.42 -19.15 -17.23
C SER A 153 -3.52 -20.55 -17.83
N PRO A 154 -4.15 -21.52 -17.15
CA PRO A 154 -4.30 -22.88 -17.66
C PRO A 154 -5.03 -22.96 -19.01
N GLU A 155 -5.88 -21.99 -19.31
CA GLU A 155 -6.71 -21.97 -20.52
C GLU A 155 -6.10 -21.18 -21.68
N ILE A 156 -5.31 -20.13 -21.36
CA ILE A 156 -4.81 -19.19 -22.38
C ILE A 156 -3.32 -19.41 -22.66
N GLY A 157 -2.56 -19.82 -21.65
CA GLY A 157 -1.10 -20.01 -21.76
C GLY A 157 -0.32 -19.21 -20.70
N ASN A 158 0.94 -18.95 -20.99
CA ASN A 158 1.85 -18.24 -20.10
C ASN A 158 2.46 -17.01 -20.78
N VAL A 159 2.82 -16.04 -19.94
CA VAL A 159 3.65 -14.90 -20.32
C VAL A 159 4.85 -14.85 -19.39
N GLU A 160 6.03 -14.65 -19.93
CA GLU A 160 7.25 -14.36 -19.20
C GLU A 160 7.87 -13.10 -19.80
N GLU A 161 8.22 -12.16 -18.94
CA GLU A 161 8.81 -10.89 -19.33
C GLU A 161 9.99 -10.55 -18.43
N GLU A 162 11.08 -10.10 -19.02
CA GLU A 162 12.20 -9.49 -18.31
C GLU A 162 11.89 -8.01 -18.05
N ILE A 163 12.07 -7.58 -16.79
CA ILE A 163 11.79 -6.22 -16.37
C ILE A 163 13.09 -5.46 -16.18
N GLY A 164 13.19 -4.27 -16.77
CA GLY A 164 14.27 -3.32 -16.49
C GLY A 164 14.19 -2.79 -15.06
N PHE A 165 15.32 -2.70 -14.38
CA PHE A 165 15.46 -2.20 -13.03
C PHE A 165 16.68 -1.27 -12.93
N LYS A 166 16.77 -0.47 -11.84
CA LYS A 166 17.89 0.42 -11.58
C LYS A 166 18.97 -0.24 -10.74
N ASN A 167 18.55 -0.94 -9.70
CA ASN A 167 19.45 -1.63 -8.77
C ASN A 167 18.81 -2.95 -8.32
N LEU A 168 19.60 -4.00 -8.16
CA LEU A 168 19.19 -5.29 -7.62
C LEU A 168 20.32 -5.84 -6.76
N GLU A 169 20.04 -6.06 -5.49
CA GLU A 169 21.03 -6.53 -4.52
C GLU A 169 20.44 -7.51 -3.51
N GLY A 170 21.32 -8.28 -2.86
CA GLY A 170 20.99 -9.26 -1.82
C GLY A 170 20.98 -10.68 -2.31
N GLU A 171 19.98 -11.47 -1.95
CA GLU A 171 19.85 -12.89 -2.27
C GLU A 171 18.82 -13.12 -3.37
N GLY A 172 19.05 -14.08 -4.25
CA GLY A 172 18.08 -14.47 -5.28
C GLY A 172 16.83 -15.08 -4.64
N LEU A 173 15.64 -14.69 -5.12
CA LEU A 173 14.40 -15.27 -4.64
C LEU A 173 13.32 -15.29 -5.73
N THR A 174 12.31 -16.15 -5.52
CA THR A 174 11.07 -16.15 -6.32
C THR A 174 9.88 -15.99 -5.38
N ILE A 175 8.96 -15.09 -5.73
CA ILE A 175 7.77 -14.80 -4.93
C ILE A 175 6.53 -14.69 -5.83
N SER A 176 5.40 -15.17 -5.33
CA SER A 176 4.11 -15.06 -6.00
C SER A 176 3.19 -14.13 -5.22
N PHE A 177 2.46 -13.28 -5.91
CA PHE A 177 1.55 -12.31 -5.30
C PHE A 177 0.39 -11.95 -6.24
N ASN A 178 -0.65 -11.31 -5.67
CA ASN A 178 -1.75 -10.78 -6.46
C ASN A 178 -1.31 -9.47 -7.16
N PRO A 179 -1.34 -9.40 -8.50
CA PRO A 179 -0.88 -8.23 -9.26
C PRO A 179 -1.72 -6.98 -8.99
N ASP A 180 -3.00 -7.11 -8.64
CA ASP A 180 -3.86 -5.97 -8.35
C ASP A 180 -3.39 -5.19 -7.13
N TYR A 181 -2.89 -5.88 -6.10
CA TYR A 181 -2.37 -5.23 -4.90
C TYR A 181 -1.12 -4.40 -5.21
N LEU A 182 -0.20 -4.96 -6.01
CA LEU A 182 0.98 -4.20 -6.43
C LEU A 182 0.59 -3.04 -7.36
N ARG A 183 -0.33 -3.25 -8.30
CA ARG A 183 -0.82 -2.19 -9.20
C ARG A 183 -1.42 -1.00 -8.43
N GLU A 184 -2.22 -1.26 -7.41
CA GLU A 184 -2.80 -0.21 -6.58
C GLU A 184 -1.75 0.48 -5.71
N ALA A 185 -0.76 -0.26 -5.20
CA ALA A 185 0.38 0.31 -4.49
C ALA A 185 1.20 1.26 -5.39
N LEU A 186 1.45 0.86 -6.64
CA LEU A 186 2.14 1.72 -7.62
C LEU A 186 1.35 2.97 -7.96
N ARG A 187 0.00 2.87 -8.12
CA ARG A 187 -0.87 4.02 -8.36
C ARG A 187 -0.90 5.02 -7.21
N ALA A 188 -0.77 4.54 -5.97
CA ALA A 188 -0.70 5.39 -4.79
C ALA A 188 0.68 6.00 -4.57
N SER A 189 1.71 5.53 -5.26
CA SER A 189 3.06 6.06 -5.14
C SER A 189 3.15 7.48 -5.70
N ILE A 190 3.87 8.33 -4.98
CA ILE A 190 4.06 9.76 -5.31
C ILE A 190 5.45 10.06 -5.88
N THR A 191 6.21 9.02 -6.22
CA THR A 191 7.58 9.14 -6.75
C THR A 191 7.71 8.38 -8.07
N ASP A 192 8.65 8.79 -8.91
CA ASP A 192 8.92 8.17 -10.21
C ASP A 192 9.63 6.81 -10.09
N SER A 193 10.18 6.52 -8.92
CA SER A 193 10.86 5.26 -8.62
C SER A 193 10.41 4.72 -7.27
N ILE A 194 10.40 3.39 -7.18
CA ILE A 194 10.07 2.65 -5.96
C ILE A 194 11.14 1.60 -5.68
N ILE A 195 11.25 1.22 -4.43
CA ILE A 195 12.08 0.10 -3.98
C ILE A 195 11.14 -0.99 -3.43
N MET A 196 11.32 -2.20 -3.92
CA MET A 196 10.67 -3.39 -3.35
C MET A 196 11.69 -4.13 -2.48
N ASN A 197 11.31 -4.39 -1.23
CA ASN A 197 12.16 -5.08 -0.27
C ASN A 197 11.52 -6.42 0.13
N PHE A 198 12.34 -7.47 0.11
CA PHE A 198 11.93 -8.84 0.38
C PHE A 198 12.77 -9.43 1.52
N THR A 199 12.15 -10.32 2.29
CA THR A 199 12.85 -11.10 3.33
C THR A 199 12.97 -12.58 2.93
N GLN A 200 11.87 -13.21 2.56
CA GLN A 200 11.79 -14.62 2.17
C GLN A 200 10.66 -14.86 1.17
N PRO A 201 10.68 -15.92 0.36
CA PRO A 201 9.64 -16.21 -0.66
C PRO A 201 8.21 -16.30 -0.14
N LEU A 202 8.03 -16.77 1.11
CA LEU A 202 6.73 -16.96 1.74
C LEU A 202 6.46 -15.94 2.88
N ARG A 203 6.98 -14.73 2.72
CA ARG A 203 6.73 -13.60 3.62
C ARG A 203 6.19 -12.41 2.83
N PRO A 204 5.46 -11.52 3.49
CA PRO A 204 5.08 -10.25 2.87
C PRO A 204 6.32 -9.46 2.44
N PHE A 205 6.17 -8.67 1.39
CA PHE A 205 7.20 -7.74 0.92
C PHE A 205 6.70 -6.30 1.03
N THR A 206 7.63 -5.36 1.04
CA THR A 206 7.30 -3.93 1.09
C THR A 206 7.61 -3.24 -0.23
N VAL A 207 6.81 -2.23 -0.52
CA VAL A 207 7.01 -1.26 -1.61
C VAL A 207 7.14 0.10 -0.96
N ILE A 208 8.26 0.76 -1.15
CA ILE A 208 8.54 2.09 -0.60
C ILE A 208 8.94 3.06 -1.70
N PRO A 209 8.64 4.35 -1.56
CA PRO A 209 9.19 5.37 -2.44
C PRO A 209 10.72 5.37 -2.42
N ALA A 210 11.36 5.52 -3.59
CA ALA A 210 12.82 5.63 -3.69
C ALA A 210 13.37 7.01 -3.26
N LYS A 211 12.59 7.75 -2.46
CA LYS A 211 12.90 9.09 -1.97
C LYS A 211 12.91 9.09 -0.45
N GLN A 212 14.05 9.48 0.14
CA GLN A 212 14.29 9.34 1.58
C GLN A 212 13.38 10.17 2.49
N ASP A 213 12.85 11.29 2.00
CA ASP A 213 11.96 12.18 2.76
C ASP A 213 10.48 11.76 2.75
N VAL A 214 10.15 10.67 2.08
CA VAL A 214 8.78 10.17 1.94
C VAL A 214 8.58 8.88 2.71
N ASN A 215 7.92 8.98 3.88
CA ASN A 215 7.56 7.81 4.66
C ASN A 215 6.19 7.26 4.21
N PHE A 216 6.22 6.34 3.25
CA PHE A 216 5.03 5.70 2.71
C PHE A 216 5.28 4.22 2.36
N PRO A 217 5.57 3.37 3.35
CA PRO A 217 5.66 1.94 3.12
C PRO A 217 4.29 1.33 2.82
N GLN A 218 4.28 0.42 1.87
CA GLN A 218 3.14 -0.41 1.54
C GLN A 218 3.56 -1.87 1.65
N LEU A 219 2.78 -2.69 2.33
CA LEU A 219 3.01 -4.11 2.54
C LEU A 219 2.04 -4.92 1.69
N ILE A 220 2.55 -5.94 1.01
CA ILE A 220 1.75 -6.86 0.20
C ILE A 220 2.06 -8.29 0.63
N THR A 221 1.01 -9.08 0.87
CA THR A 221 1.17 -10.50 1.21
C THR A 221 1.49 -11.32 -0.04
N HIS A 222 2.33 -12.33 0.14
CA HIS A 222 2.55 -13.36 -0.87
C HIS A 222 1.32 -14.26 -1.05
N VAL A 223 1.26 -14.93 -2.19
CA VAL A 223 0.29 -16.01 -2.46
C VAL A 223 1.07 -17.34 -2.54
N ARG A 224 0.58 -18.36 -1.86
CA ARG A 224 1.14 -19.70 -1.99
C ARG A 224 0.67 -20.32 -3.31
N THR A 225 1.60 -20.63 -4.18
CA THR A 225 1.38 -21.45 -5.39
C THR A 225 1.90 -22.85 -5.11
N PHE A 226 1.04 -23.83 -5.27
CA PHE A 226 1.39 -25.26 -5.15
C PHE A 226 1.88 -25.79 -6.48
#